data_399f20e8a44658d5f1d317811cba2948
#
_entry.id   399f20e8a44658d5f1d317811cba2948
#
_cell.length_a   1.000
_cell.length_b   1.000
_cell.length_c   1.000
_cell.angle_alpha   90.00
_cell.angle_beta   90.00
_cell.angle_gamma   90.00
#
_symmetry.space_group_name_H-M   'P 1'
#
loop_
_entity.id
_entity.type
_entity.pdbx_description
1 polymer ?
#
loop_
_entity_poly.entity_id
_entity_poly.type
_entity_poly.pdbx_seq_one_letter_code
_entity_poly.pdbx_strand_id
1 'polypeptide(L)'
;MPDFTGLLQTTPFCRLDKWYVEYYLNSKNLDSTFKMQKLSTLIKPIKRRIKKTEYDGTLPVVSKIVFKTGEIIFRKERKTGMDLLYVKKGDLLVSSINFHQGAVALNNIGDFVCSTHYQTFSINTEAVMPEYLLSVLRSARFISMVAGLKANGIKNESGYDFIGGFEIPVPSIPEQQAILKAYHATIAEADENIEKGNSFSDGLLLDIQSEVSDLKKQESQKSSAAESIMQIIPFTSTRRWEVGYILKEGRLDNVYGSFKYKNYSINDLQTESLFGLSVKASLTQKKGMIPVLRMSNVVNGEIDYSELKYLPLECAITDKEPDKWLLRDSDFLITRTNGSKDLVGKAAVFHSKDVYTYASYLIRYRFDTSIVLPEYVNILFMTPLVREQIAVMRRQGGGQYNLNSDEIGAIRIPVPPIPEQQAIIDKYYSTKDGSNTYYDKAHELREKAASDFEKRIFS
;
A
#
# COMPACT_ATOMS: atom_id res chain seq x y z
N MET A 1 0.16 33.06 -43.16
CA MET A 1 1.11 33.14 -42.00
C MET A 1 0.52 32.33 -40.87
N PRO A 2 1.22 31.43 -40.21
CA PRO A 2 0.67 30.75 -39.06
C PRO A 2 0.39 31.77 -37.95
N ASP A 3 -0.76 31.66 -37.34
CA ASP A 3 -1.19 32.52 -36.25
C ASP A 3 -0.38 32.19 -34.98
N PHE A 4 0.55 33.04 -34.59
CA PHE A 4 1.39 32.90 -33.42
C PHE A 4 0.80 33.56 -32.16
N THR A 5 -0.46 34.04 -32.22
CA THR A 5 -1.08 34.77 -31.08
C THR A 5 -1.27 33.93 -29.82
N GLY A 6 -1.26 32.58 -29.94
CA GLY A 6 -1.32 31.66 -28.81
C GLY A 6 0.04 31.32 -28.17
N LEU A 7 1.17 31.75 -28.78
CA LEU A 7 2.53 31.40 -28.34
C LEU A 7 3.23 32.52 -27.53
N LEU A 8 2.67 33.71 -27.49
CA LEU A 8 3.23 34.84 -26.74
C LEU A 8 2.46 35.04 -25.43
N GLN A 9 3.06 34.62 -24.34
CA GLN A 9 2.60 34.93 -22.99
C GLN A 9 3.37 36.13 -22.46
N THR A 10 2.68 37.25 -22.22
CA THR A 10 3.29 38.46 -21.69
C THR A 10 2.95 38.65 -20.21
N THR A 11 3.97 38.89 -19.38
CA THR A 11 3.81 39.26 -17.98
C THR A 11 4.25 40.68 -17.76
N PRO A 12 3.40 41.57 -17.21
CA PRO A 12 3.82 42.94 -16.88
C PRO A 12 5.03 42.93 -15.94
N PHE A 13 5.99 43.85 -16.19
CA PHE A 13 7.23 43.96 -15.41
C PHE A 13 6.97 44.11 -13.91
N CYS A 14 5.91 44.80 -13.52
CA CYS A 14 5.48 44.98 -12.11
C CYS A 14 4.97 43.68 -11.44
N ARG A 15 4.78 42.60 -12.20
CA ARG A 15 4.39 41.28 -11.70
C ARG A 15 5.54 40.24 -11.81
N LEU A 16 6.75 40.65 -12.17
CA LEU A 16 7.92 39.79 -12.25
C LEU A 16 8.54 39.59 -10.86
N ASP A 17 7.99 38.66 -10.09
CA ASP A 17 8.53 38.24 -8.79
C ASP A 17 9.74 37.30 -8.92
N LYS A 18 9.95 36.69 -10.07
CA LYS A 18 11.01 35.73 -10.35
C LYS A 18 11.61 35.96 -11.74
N TRP A 19 12.92 35.72 -11.87
CA TRP A 19 13.66 35.90 -13.14
C TRP A 19 13.82 34.63 -13.95
N TYR A 20 12.92 33.65 -13.89
CA TYR A 20 12.94 32.47 -14.74
C TYR A 20 11.60 32.25 -15.42
N VAL A 21 11.66 32.04 -16.73
CA VAL A 21 10.50 31.99 -17.64
C VAL A 21 9.56 30.83 -17.30
N GLU A 22 10.10 29.69 -16.91
CA GLU A 22 9.31 28.49 -16.55
C GLU A 22 8.33 28.76 -15.40
N TYR A 23 8.64 29.68 -14.48
CA TYR A 23 7.72 30.09 -13.42
C TYR A 23 6.43 30.67 -14.00
N TYR A 24 6.52 31.54 -15.02
CA TYR A 24 5.37 32.19 -15.63
C TYR A 24 4.65 31.28 -16.64
N LEU A 25 5.38 30.42 -17.34
CA LEU A 25 4.80 29.44 -18.25
C LEU A 25 4.01 28.36 -17.49
N ASN A 26 4.46 28.00 -16.30
CA ASN A 26 3.84 26.95 -15.48
C ASN A 26 2.94 27.49 -14.38
N SER A 27 2.85 28.81 -14.18
CA SER A 27 1.92 29.44 -13.23
C SER A 27 0.50 29.35 -13.74
N LYS A 28 -0.09 28.16 -13.68
CA LYS A 28 -1.54 28.00 -13.78
C LYS A 28 -2.13 28.64 -12.52
N ASN A 29 -2.65 29.85 -12.64
CA ASN A 29 -3.41 30.45 -11.56
C ASN A 29 -4.57 29.53 -11.21
N LEU A 30 -4.80 29.37 -9.92
CA LEU A 30 -6.02 28.73 -9.44
C LEU A 30 -7.13 29.77 -9.58
N ASP A 31 -7.86 29.75 -10.69
CA ASP A 31 -9.02 30.62 -10.86
C ASP A 31 -10.17 30.08 -10.00
N SER A 32 -10.90 30.98 -9.34
CA SER A 32 -12.05 30.63 -8.52
C SER A 32 -13.00 31.80 -8.40
N THR A 33 -14.29 31.51 -8.31
CA THR A 33 -15.33 32.49 -7.96
C THR A 33 -15.28 32.86 -6.48
N PHE A 34 -14.62 32.07 -5.64
CA PHE A 34 -14.44 32.37 -4.24
C PHE A 34 -13.27 33.35 -3.99
N LYS A 35 -13.29 34.01 -2.88
CA LYS A 35 -12.22 34.92 -2.47
C LYS A 35 -10.92 34.16 -2.30
N MET A 36 -9.90 34.57 -3.06
CA MET A 36 -8.54 34.03 -2.93
C MET A 36 -7.85 34.63 -1.71
N GLN A 37 -7.18 33.79 -0.92
CA GLN A 37 -6.41 34.20 0.25
C GLN A 37 -5.05 33.53 0.27
N LYS A 38 -4.02 34.29 0.70
CA LYS A 38 -2.67 33.73 0.87
C LYS A 38 -2.61 32.73 2.01
N LEU A 39 -1.91 31.64 1.85
CA LEU A 39 -1.71 30.67 2.92
C LEU A 39 -1.08 31.30 4.16
N SER A 40 -0.23 32.32 4.01
CA SER A 40 0.36 33.06 5.14
C SER A 40 -0.66 33.75 6.05
N THR A 41 -1.89 33.98 5.58
CA THR A 41 -3.00 34.54 6.40
C THR A 41 -3.78 33.43 7.12
N LEU A 42 -3.71 32.20 6.61
CA LEU A 42 -4.48 31.05 7.08
C LEU A 42 -3.68 30.14 8.01
N ILE A 43 -2.34 30.12 7.85
CA ILE A 43 -1.45 29.27 8.66
C ILE A 43 -0.30 30.10 9.24
N LYS A 44 0.11 29.73 10.46
CA LYS A 44 1.26 30.38 11.13
C LYS A 44 2.28 29.30 11.51
N PRO A 45 3.58 29.50 11.23
CA PRO A 45 4.61 28.52 11.55
C PRO A 45 4.75 28.36 13.07
N ILE A 46 4.88 27.11 13.50
CA ILE A 46 5.13 26.75 14.89
C ILE A 46 6.48 26.02 14.94
N LYS A 47 7.37 26.45 15.83
CA LYS A 47 8.68 25.83 16.02
C LYS A 47 8.82 25.37 17.48
N ARG A 48 8.29 24.19 17.81
CA ARG A 48 8.48 23.54 19.11
C ARG A 48 9.64 22.56 18.98
N ARG A 49 10.88 23.06 19.11
CA ARG A 49 12.10 22.26 18.91
C ARG A 49 12.41 21.46 20.16
N ILE A 50 12.75 20.19 19.99
CA ILE A 50 13.31 19.31 21.01
C ILE A 50 14.74 18.97 20.55
N LYS A 51 15.74 19.29 21.38
CA LYS A 51 17.12 18.91 21.10
C LYS A 51 17.29 17.40 21.23
N LYS A 52 18.20 16.84 20.46
CA LYS A 52 18.51 15.39 20.49
C LYS A 52 18.85 14.87 21.90
N THR A 53 19.42 15.74 22.76
CA THR A 53 19.77 15.43 24.14
C THR A 53 18.59 15.45 25.10
N GLU A 54 17.47 16.09 24.72
CA GLU A 54 16.26 16.25 25.51
C GLU A 54 15.18 15.24 25.15
N TYR A 55 15.34 14.53 24.03
CA TYR A 55 14.37 13.56 23.55
C TYR A 55 14.56 12.21 24.25
N ASP A 56 13.57 11.79 25.01
CA ASP A 56 13.57 10.58 25.87
C ASP A 56 13.11 9.30 25.15
N GLY A 57 12.64 9.38 23.91
CA GLY A 57 12.15 8.23 23.14
C GLY A 57 10.70 7.82 23.43
N THR A 58 9.95 8.58 24.23
CA THR A 58 8.55 8.26 24.58
C THR A 58 7.58 8.50 23.45
N LEU A 59 7.76 9.58 22.67
CA LEU A 59 6.87 9.96 21.59
C LEU A 59 7.21 9.22 20.29
N PRO A 60 6.21 8.88 19.45
CA PRO A 60 6.44 8.32 18.12
C PRO A 60 7.20 9.31 17.22
N VAL A 61 8.10 8.80 16.38
CA VAL A 61 8.86 9.60 15.42
C VAL A 61 8.31 9.39 14.00
N VAL A 62 7.96 10.46 13.30
CA VAL A 62 7.48 10.38 11.93
C VAL A 62 8.57 9.83 11.01
N SER A 63 8.21 8.82 10.22
CA SER A 63 9.02 8.27 9.13
C SER A 63 8.76 9.03 7.84
N LYS A 64 7.49 9.11 7.44
CA LYS A 64 7.04 9.80 6.23
C LYS A 64 5.56 10.16 6.30
N ILE A 65 5.15 11.08 5.43
CA ILE A 65 3.75 11.30 5.04
C ILE A 65 3.55 10.61 3.69
N VAL A 66 2.52 9.79 3.56
CA VAL A 66 2.15 9.15 2.30
C VAL A 66 1.54 10.21 1.38
N PHE A 67 2.09 10.41 0.20
CA PHE A 67 1.72 11.53 -0.69
C PHE A 67 0.24 11.49 -1.11
N LYS A 68 -0.26 10.31 -1.50
CA LYS A 68 -1.65 10.16 -1.96
C LYS A 68 -2.68 10.25 -0.83
N THR A 69 -2.41 9.65 0.32
CA THR A 69 -3.38 9.54 1.42
C THR A 69 -3.18 10.58 2.52
N GLY A 70 -1.97 11.15 2.65
CA GLY A 70 -1.59 12.03 3.77
C GLY A 70 -1.45 11.29 5.09
N GLU A 71 -1.44 9.97 5.07
CA GLU A 71 -1.23 9.13 6.24
C GLU A 71 0.16 9.38 6.83
N ILE A 72 0.22 9.54 8.14
CA ILE A 72 1.46 9.75 8.88
C ILE A 72 1.98 8.38 9.31
N ILE A 73 3.12 7.98 8.76
CA ILE A 73 3.78 6.72 9.11
C ILE A 73 4.90 6.99 10.11
N PHE A 74 4.90 6.27 11.22
CA PHE A 74 5.90 6.36 12.26
C PHE A 74 7.05 5.37 12.07
N ARG A 75 8.21 5.71 12.62
CA ARG A 75 9.36 4.79 12.70
C ARG A 75 9.09 3.72 13.76
N LYS A 76 9.62 2.52 13.55
CA LYS A 76 9.60 1.46 14.57
C LYS A 76 10.54 1.80 15.72
N GLU A 77 11.74 2.30 15.39
CA GLU A 77 12.71 2.76 16.38
C GLU A 77 12.47 4.23 16.71
N ARG A 78 12.38 4.51 18.00
CA ARG A 78 12.16 5.87 18.51
C ARG A 78 13.46 6.63 18.73
N LYS A 79 14.62 5.93 18.79
CA LYS A 79 15.94 6.56 18.96
C LYS A 79 16.33 7.35 17.70
N THR A 80 16.88 8.55 17.92
CA THR A 80 17.37 9.41 16.84
C THR A 80 18.55 10.26 17.32
N GLY A 81 19.50 10.52 16.41
CA GLY A 81 20.63 11.42 16.64
C GLY A 81 20.38 12.86 16.15
N MET A 82 19.15 13.20 15.79
CA MET A 82 18.78 14.51 15.21
C MET A 82 17.90 15.30 16.18
N ASP A 83 17.97 16.63 16.07
CA ASP A 83 16.97 17.52 16.67
C ASP A 83 15.60 17.29 16.00
N LEU A 84 14.56 17.41 16.78
CA LEU A 84 13.18 17.11 16.37
C LEU A 84 12.28 18.33 16.54
N LEU A 85 11.12 18.27 15.90
CA LEU A 85 10.00 19.18 16.13
C LEU A 85 8.87 18.41 16.81
N TYR A 86 8.32 19.00 17.86
CA TYR A 86 7.16 18.47 18.56
C TYR A 86 5.88 18.93 17.88
N VAL A 87 5.01 17.99 17.58
CA VAL A 87 3.76 18.18 16.83
C VAL A 87 2.59 17.81 17.72
N LYS A 88 1.70 18.77 17.95
CA LYS A 88 0.48 18.56 18.75
C LYS A 88 -0.70 18.20 17.86
N LYS A 89 -1.70 17.56 18.47
CA LYS A 89 -2.99 17.34 17.81
C LYS A 89 -3.56 18.69 17.31
N GLY A 90 -4.02 18.72 16.07
CA GLY A 90 -4.53 19.91 15.36
C GLY A 90 -3.47 20.68 14.56
N ASP A 91 -2.18 20.38 14.72
CA ASP A 91 -1.15 21.00 13.89
C ASP A 91 -1.18 20.46 12.44
N LEU A 92 -0.97 21.36 11.48
CA LEU A 92 -0.72 21.00 10.09
C LEU A 92 0.77 20.70 9.91
N LEU A 93 1.08 19.51 9.37
CA LEU A 93 2.43 19.04 9.10
C LEU A 93 2.69 19.06 7.60
N VAL A 94 3.76 19.72 7.17
CA VAL A 94 4.15 19.87 5.76
C VAL A 94 5.58 19.40 5.57
N SER A 95 5.83 18.50 4.61
CA SER A 95 7.18 18.11 4.23
C SER A 95 7.84 19.21 3.39
N SER A 96 8.93 19.81 3.86
CA SER A 96 9.68 20.82 3.10
C SER A 96 10.23 20.28 1.78
N ILE A 97 10.58 18.98 1.75
CA ILE A 97 11.17 18.34 0.58
C ILE A 97 10.11 17.91 -0.44
N ASN A 98 8.97 17.37 0.03
CA ASN A 98 7.97 16.72 -0.80
C ASN A 98 6.62 17.46 -0.84
N PHE A 99 6.59 18.74 -0.51
CA PHE A 99 5.38 19.57 -0.56
C PHE A 99 4.75 19.57 -1.96
N HIS A 100 5.57 19.64 -3.00
CA HIS A 100 5.17 19.56 -4.41
C HIS A 100 4.55 18.21 -4.83
N GLN A 101 4.60 17.21 -3.98
CA GLN A 101 3.96 15.90 -4.17
C GLN A 101 2.75 15.70 -3.25
N GLY A 102 2.32 16.75 -2.56
CA GLY A 102 1.19 16.70 -1.64
C GLY A 102 1.50 16.05 -0.29
N ALA A 103 2.78 16.05 0.14
CA ALA A 103 3.18 15.55 1.47
C ALA A 103 2.77 16.51 2.57
N VAL A 104 1.46 16.61 2.79
CA VAL A 104 0.80 17.45 3.79
C VAL A 104 -0.16 16.59 4.60
N ALA A 105 -0.17 16.76 5.93
CA ALA A 105 -1.06 16.03 6.82
C ALA A 105 -1.57 16.90 7.96
N LEU A 106 -2.81 16.67 8.38
CA LEU A 106 -3.36 17.22 9.61
C LEU A 106 -3.14 16.20 10.74
N ASN A 107 -2.58 16.64 11.86
CA ASN A 107 -2.40 15.76 12.99
C ASN A 107 -3.71 15.54 13.77
N ASN A 108 -4.40 14.46 13.50
CA ASN A 108 -5.60 14.03 14.23
C ASN A 108 -5.32 12.88 15.22
N ILE A 109 -4.09 12.37 15.26
CA ILE A 109 -3.73 11.16 15.99
C ILE A 109 -3.41 11.43 17.46
N GLY A 110 -2.59 12.45 17.73
CA GLY A 110 -2.08 12.79 19.06
C GLY A 110 -0.66 13.36 18.96
N ASP A 111 0.00 13.48 20.09
CA ASP A 111 1.32 14.09 20.16
C ASP A 111 2.42 13.17 19.63
N PHE A 112 3.30 13.70 18.79
CA PHE A 112 4.44 12.98 18.22
C PHE A 112 5.57 13.94 17.84
N VAL A 113 6.67 13.42 17.34
CA VAL A 113 7.81 14.21 16.88
C VAL A 113 8.17 13.91 15.42
N CYS A 114 8.72 14.90 14.72
CA CYS A 114 9.21 14.75 13.37
C CYS A 114 10.58 15.40 13.18
N SER A 115 11.29 15.05 12.09
CA SER A 115 12.56 15.69 11.75
C SER A 115 12.37 17.15 11.32
N THR A 116 13.44 17.93 11.32
CA THR A 116 13.46 19.32 10.87
C THR A 116 13.23 19.52 9.36
N HIS A 117 13.12 18.43 8.59
CA HIS A 117 12.65 18.46 7.19
C HIS A 117 11.15 18.66 7.04
N TYR A 118 10.43 18.66 8.15
CA TYR A 118 9.02 19.05 8.21
C TYR A 118 8.90 20.46 8.77
N GLN A 119 7.79 21.10 8.41
CA GLN A 119 7.32 22.34 9.03
C GLN A 119 5.97 22.08 9.68
N THR A 120 5.74 22.71 10.80
CA THR A 120 4.48 22.61 11.56
C THR A 120 3.81 23.97 11.61
N PHE A 121 2.49 23.98 11.44
CA PHE A 121 1.69 25.19 11.39
C PHE A 121 0.46 25.05 12.28
N SER A 122 0.08 26.18 12.93
CA SER A 122 -1.28 26.36 13.42
C SER A 122 -2.17 26.89 12.30
N ILE A 123 -3.43 26.51 12.33
CA ILE A 123 -4.44 26.91 11.34
C ILE A 123 -5.33 27.97 11.98
N ASN A 124 -5.63 29.03 11.23
CA ASN A 124 -6.65 30.01 11.60
C ASN A 124 -8.06 29.44 11.34
N THR A 125 -8.61 28.77 12.34
CA THR A 125 -9.89 28.05 12.24
C THR A 125 -11.11 28.98 12.14
N GLU A 126 -10.95 30.29 12.40
CA GLU A 126 -12.01 31.27 12.16
C GLU A 126 -12.19 31.54 10.65
N ALA A 127 -11.12 31.41 9.86
CA ALA A 127 -11.14 31.69 8.43
C ALA A 127 -11.27 30.42 7.57
N VAL A 128 -10.66 29.33 8.02
CA VAL A 128 -10.61 28.07 7.21
C VAL A 128 -10.74 26.82 8.08
N MET A 129 -11.58 25.90 7.68
CA MET A 129 -11.68 24.59 8.31
C MET A 129 -10.41 23.76 8.01
N PRO A 130 -9.81 23.11 9.01
CA PRO A 130 -8.58 22.33 8.81
C PRO A 130 -8.69 21.25 7.72
N GLU A 131 -9.83 20.56 7.66
CA GLU A 131 -10.08 19.52 6.64
C GLU A 131 -10.25 20.10 5.24
N TYR A 132 -10.91 21.28 5.13
CA TYR A 132 -11.03 21.99 3.86
C TYR A 132 -9.65 22.40 3.35
N LEU A 133 -8.85 23.03 4.20
CA LEU A 133 -7.48 23.43 3.88
C LEU A 133 -6.65 22.24 3.42
N LEU A 134 -6.70 21.13 4.16
CA LEU A 134 -5.99 19.89 3.80
C LEU A 134 -6.43 19.37 2.43
N SER A 135 -7.74 19.36 2.15
CA SER A 135 -8.29 18.89 0.88
C SER A 135 -7.85 19.77 -0.29
N VAL A 136 -7.81 21.10 -0.12
CA VAL A 136 -7.28 22.02 -1.14
C VAL A 136 -5.79 21.79 -1.39
N LEU A 137 -4.97 21.71 -0.33
CA LEU A 137 -3.51 21.52 -0.45
C LEU A 137 -3.14 20.16 -1.06
N ARG A 138 -4.05 19.19 -1.06
CA ARG A 138 -3.87 17.86 -1.62
C ARG A 138 -4.61 17.65 -2.93
N SER A 139 -5.35 18.64 -3.43
CA SER A 139 -6.01 18.58 -4.72
C SER A 139 -4.97 18.47 -5.87
N ALA A 140 -5.34 17.78 -6.93
CA ALA A 140 -4.44 17.56 -8.07
C ALA A 140 -4.05 18.89 -8.73
N ARG A 141 -4.99 19.85 -8.79
CA ARG A 141 -4.74 21.20 -9.33
C ARG A 141 -3.71 21.95 -8.50
N PHE A 142 -3.85 21.97 -7.16
CA PHE A 142 -2.90 22.64 -6.28
C PHE A 142 -1.52 21.98 -6.35
N ILE A 143 -1.43 20.64 -6.28
CA ILE A 143 -0.18 19.90 -6.40
C ILE A 143 0.50 20.17 -7.75
N SER A 144 -0.26 20.16 -8.85
CA SER A 144 0.28 20.46 -10.19
C SER A 144 0.85 21.86 -10.28
N MET A 145 0.16 22.85 -9.69
CA MET A 145 0.65 24.25 -9.62
C MET A 145 1.96 24.34 -8.83
N VAL A 146 2.02 23.73 -7.62
CA VAL A 146 3.24 23.75 -6.79
C VAL A 146 4.40 23.04 -7.49
N ALA A 147 4.15 21.91 -8.15
CA ALA A 147 5.15 21.15 -8.89
C ALA A 147 5.73 21.95 -10.07
N GLY A 148 4.87 22.69 -10.79
CA GLY A 148 5.30 23.55 -11.90
C GLY A 148 6.13 24.76 -11.47
N LEU A 149 6.00 25.19 -10.23
CA LEU A 149 6.75 26.34 -9.68
C LEU A 149 8.03 25.95 -8.95
N LYS A 150 8.32 24.65 -8.83
CA LYS A 150 9.55 24.15 -8.21
C LYS A 150 10.73 24.33 -9.16
N ALA A 151 11.66 25.20 -8.80
CA ALA A 151 12.92 25.34 -9.55
C ALA A 151 13.76 24.05 -9.51
N ASN A 152 14.36 23.67 -10.64
CA ASN A 152 15.27 22.52 -10.75
C ASN A 152 16.59 22.81 -10.01
N GLY A 153 16.74 22.33 -8.79
CA GLY A 153 17.95 22.50 -7.97
C GLY A 153 18.14 21.40 -6.93
N ILE A 154 19.39 21.13 -6.57
CA ILE A 154 19.82 20.00 -5.71
C ILE A 154 19.33 20.12 -4.25
N LYS A 155 18.90 21.29 -3.79
CA LYS A 155 18.37 21.55 -2.43
C LYS A 155 17.19 22.53 -2.47
N ASN A 156 16.02 22.05 -2.86
CA ASN A 156 14.81 22.86 -2.79
C ASN A 156 13.95 22.42 -1.62
N GLU A 157 14.30 22.86 -0.41
CA GLU A 157 13.40 22.85 0.71
C GLU A 157 12.39 23.98 0.55
N SER A 158 11.11 23.66 0.55
CA SER A 158 10.03 24.66 0.54
C SER A 158 9.99 25.35 1.90
N GLY A 159 10.55 26.55 1.99
CA GLY A 159 10.48 27.40 3.19
C GLY A 159 9.08 27.95 3.42
N TYR A 160 8.85 28.57 4.59
CA TYR A 160 7.55 29.19 4.93
C TYR A 160 7.14 30.26 3.91
N ASP A 161 8.07 31.09 3.47
CA ASP A 161 7.78 32.16 2.49
C ASP A 161 7.28 31.60 1.15
N PHE A 162 7.84 30.46 0.74
CA PHE A 162 7.36 29.75 -0.45
C PHE A 162 5.95 29.18 -0.22
N ILE A 163 5.74 28.44 0.88
CA ILE A 163 4.43 27.84 1.20
C ILE A 163 3.37 28.92 1.43
N GLY A 164 3.70 29.93 2.23
CA GLY A 164 2.78 31.02 2.59
C GLY A 164 2.40 31.95 1.44
N GLY A 165 3.20 31.96 0.37
CA GLY A 165 2.97 32.77 -0.83
C GLY A 165 1.84 32.26 -1.73
N PHE A 166 1.44 30.99 -1.62
CA PHE A 166 0.34 30.46 -2.43
C PHE A 166 -1.01 31.04 -2.02
N GLU A 167 -1.83 31.33 -3.01
CA GLU A 167 -3.22 31.74 -2.83
C GLU A 167 -4.15 30.56 -3.08
N ILE A 168 -5.15 30.39 -2.24
CA ILE A 168 -6.18 29.36 -2.34
C ILE A 168 -7.57 29.97 -2.21
N PRO A 169 -8.60 29.37 -2.82
CA PRO A 169 -9.98 29.81 -2.61
C PRO A 169 -10.44 29.52 -1.18
N VAL A 170 -11.04 30.52 -0.54
CA VAL A 170 -11.54 30.39 0.83
C VAL A 170 -13.02 30.85 0.87
N PRO A 171 -13.96 29.92 0.64
CA PRO A 171 -15.39 30.17 0.86
C PRO A 171 -15.69 30.49 2.31
N SER A 172 -16.91 30.99 2.59
CA SER A 172 -17.38 31.09 3.97
C SER A 172 -17.40 29.74 4.69
N ILE A 173 -17.30 29.73 6.02
CA ILE A 173 -17.31 28.48 6.82
C ILE A 173 -18.54 27.57 6.50
N PRO A 174 -19.78 28.11 6.37
CA PRO A 174 -20.92 27.28 5.97
C PRO A 174 -20.76 26.63 4.57
N GLU A 175 -20.16 27.36 3.61
CA GLU A 175 -19.88 26.84 2.27
C GLU A 175 -18.80 25.74 2.32
N GLN A 176 -17.72 25.96 3.10
CA GLN A 176 -16.69 24.93 3.32
C GLN A 176 -17.31 23.65 3.90
N GLN A 177 -18.21 23.78 4.88
CA GLN A 177 -18.95 22.66 5.47
C GLN A 177 -19.79 21.93 4.42
N ALA A 178 -20.52 22.66 3.57
CA ALA A 178 -21.35 22.07 2.52
C ALA A 178 -20.51 21.34 1.45
N ILE A 179 -19.33 21.91 1.10
CA ILE A 179 -18.39 21.28 0.16
C ILE A 179 -17.83 19.98 0.75
N LEU A 180 -17.35 20.02 1.99
CA LEU A 180 -16.81 18.84 2.68
C LEU A 180 -17.89 17.77 2.89
N LYS A 181 -19.10 18.15 3.28
CA LYS A 181 -20.22 17.20 3.44
C LYS A 181 -20.51 16.44 2.15
N ALA A 182 -20.52 17.13 1.00
CA ALA A 182 -20.73 16.48 -0.29
C ALA A 182 -19.57 15.55 -0.65
N TYR A 183 -18.33 15.99 -0.42
CA TYR A 183 -17.13 15.17 -0.65
C TYR A 183 -17.16 13.89 0.20
N HIS A 184 -17.37 14.04 1.52
CA HIS A 184 -17.39 12.88 2.43
C HIS A 184 -18.56 11.93 2.16
N ALA A 185 -19.72 12.40 1.72
CA ALA A 185 -20.84 11.55 1.33
C ALA A 185 -20.45 10.62 0.16
N THR A 186 -19.79 11.15 -0.87
CA THR A 186 -19.33 10.35 -2.01
C THR A 186 -18.18 9.40 -1.61
N ILE A 187 -17.27 9.81 -0.73
CA ILE A 187 -16.22 8.92 -0.22
C ILE A 187 -16.82 7.79 0.62
N ALA A 188 -17.82 8.08 1.49
CA ALA A 188 -18.49 7.05 2.27
C ALA A 188 -19.20 6.01 1.38
N GLU A 189 -19.83 6.45 0.28
CA GLU A 189 -20.40 5.52 -0.72
C GLU A 189 -19.31 4.66 -1.38
N ALA A 190 -18.14 5.24 -1.67
CA ALA A 190 -17.01 4.48 -2.20
C ALA A 190 -16.51 3.44 -1.20
N ASP A 191 -16.36 3.81 0.08
CA ASP A 191 -15.92 2.91 1.13
C ASP A 191 -16.93 1.77 1.37
N GLU A 192 -18.24 2.06 1.32
CA GLU A 192 -19.29 1.04 1.38
C GLU A 192 -19.18 0.03 0.21
N ASN A 193 -18.89 0.51 -1.01
CA ASN A 193 -18.66 -0.39 -2.15
C ASN A 193 -17.42 -1.27 -1.94
N ILE A 194 -16.32 -0.76 -1.36
CA ILE A 194 -15.15 -1.57 -1.02
C ILE A 194 -15.53 -2.66 0.00
N GLU A 195 -16.30 -2.33 1.02
CA GLU A 195 -16.76 -3.31 2.01
C GLU A 195 -17.66 -4.40 1.39
N LYS A 196 -18.54 -4.01 0.47
CA LYS A 196 -19.37 -4.96 -0.31
C LYS A 196 -18.50 -5.88 -1.16
N GLY A 197 -17.52 -5.33 -1.87
CA GLY A 197 -16.56 -6.11 -2.67
C GLY A 197 -15.75 -7.08 -1.82
N ASN A 198 -15.26 -6.66 -0.66
CA ASN A 198 -14.55 -7.52 0.28
C ASN A 198 -15.44 -8.63 0.82
N SER A 199 -16.67 -8.30 1.25
CA SER A 199 -17.63 -9.29 1.77
C SER A 199 -18.03 -10.31 0.71
N PHE A 200 -18.17 -9.88 -0.54
CA PHE A 200 -18.46 -10.76 -1.67
C PHE A 200 -17.28 -11.72 -1.94
N SER A 201 -16.06 -11.20 -1.98
CA SER A 201 -14.85 -12.00 -2.17
C SER A 201 -14.63 -13.00 -1.03
N ASP A 202 -14.81 -12.57 0.21
CA ASP A 202 -14.72 -13.44 1.39
C ASP A 202 -15.78 -14.54 1.36
N GLY A 203 -17.01 -14.20 0.97
CA GLY A 203 -18.12 -15.16 0.80
C GLY A 203 -17.79 -16.21 -0.26
N LEU A 204 -17.27 -15.82 -1.42
CA LEU A 204 -16.82 -16.71 -2.49
C LEU A 204 -15.72 -17.67 -2.01
N LEU A 205 -14.70 -17.14 -1.32
CA LEU A 205 -13.59 -17.97 -0.80
C LEU A 205 -14.07 -18.98 0.27
N LEU A 206 -15.03 -18.59 1.11
CA LEU A 206 -15.64 -19.51 2.08
C LEU A 206 -16.50 -20.59 1.40
N ASP A 207 -17.21 -20.24 0.36
CA ASP A 207 -18.01 -21.17 -0.43
C ASP A 207 -17.11 -22.22 -1.12
N ILE A 208 -16.04 -21.76 -1.79
CA ILE A 208 -15.03 -22.65 -2.37
C ILE A 208 -14.37 -23.52 -1.30
N GLN A 209 -14.00 -22.94 -0.16
CA GLN A 209 -13.44 -23.72 0.95
C GLN A 209 -14.39 -24.84 1.39
N SER A 210 -15.69 -24.57 1.42
CA SER A 210 -16.71 -25.54 1.85
C SER A 210 -16.79 -26.76 0.91
N GLU A 211 -16.39 -26.65 -0.34
CA GLU A 211 -16.33 -27.76 -1.29
C GLU A 211 -15.24 -28.78 -0.92
N VAL A 212 -14.11 -28.28 -0.41
CA VAL A 212 -12.90 -29.09 -0.18
C VAL A 212 -12.60 -29.37 1.30
N SER A 213 -13.31 -28.71 2.22
CA SER A 213 -13.07 -28.79 3.66
C SER A 213 -14.34 -28.50 4.46
N ASP A 214 -14.50 -29.19 5.59
CA ASP A 214 -15.54 -28.93 6.59
C ASP A 214 -15.09 -27.95 7.68
N LEU A 215 -13.99 -27.21 7.45
CA LEU A 215 -13.50 -26.21 8.39
C LEU A 215 -14.52 -25.10 8.57
N LYS A 216 -15.20 -25.09 9.71
CA LYS A 216 -16.11 -24.01 10.07
C LYS A 216 -15.30 -22.79 10.49
N LYS A 217 -15.78 -21.59 10.12
CA LYS A 217 -15.26 -20.34 10.66
C LYS A 217 -15.35 -20.42 12.17
N GLN A 218 -14.22 -20.56 12.86
CA GLN A 218 -14.22 -20.36 14.30
C GLN A 218 -14.65 -18.91 14.52
N GLU A 219 -15.85 -18.71 15.06
CA GLU A 219 -16.15 -17.45 15.72
C GLU A 219 -15.00 -17.22 16.68
N SER A 220 -14.42 -16.01 16.61
CA SER A 220 -13.37 -15.58 17.52
C SER A 220 -13.95 -15.68 18.94
N GLN A 221 -13.94 -16.90 19.48
CA GLN A 221 -14.08 -17.05 20.91
C GLN A 221 -12.90 -16.27 21.49
N LYS A 222 -13.19 -15.08 21.98
CA LYS A 222 -12.38 -14.51 23.04
C LYS A 222 -12.16 -15.67 23.99
N SER A 223 -10.95 -16.18 24.05
CA SER A 223 -10.57 -17.18 25.03
C SER A 223 -10.86 -16.59 26.42
N SER A 224 -12.09 -16.78 26.85
CA SER A 224 -12.50 -16.66 28.25
C SER A 224 -12.29 -18.04 28.82
N ALA A 225 -11.04 -18.39 29.01
CA ALA A 225 -10.68 -19.43 29.93
C ALA A 225 -9.28 -19.08 30.41
N ALA A 226 -9.12 -19.07 31.68
CA ALA A 226 -7.88 -19.40 32.31
C ALA A 226 -7.51 -20.81 31.80
N GLU A 227 -7.04 -20.91 30.53
CA GLU A 227 -6.40 -22.10 30.02
C GLU A 227 -5.20 -22.33 30.93
N SER A 228 -5.11 -23.53 31.45
CA SER A 228 -4.09 -24.00 32.39
C SER A 228 -2.74 -23.39 32.02
N ILE A 229 -2.15 -22.67 32.95
CA ILE A 229 -0.85 -21.98 32.82
C ILE A 229 0.28 -22.96 32.46
N MET A 230 0.00 -24.27 32.47
CA MET A 230 0.97 -25.32 32.20
C MET A 230 0.44 -26.28 31.14
N GLN A 231 1.06 -26.25 29.95
CA GLN A 231 0.84 -27.20 28.89
C GLN A 231 2.06 -28.14 28.78
N ILE A 232 1.85 -29.43 28.99
CA ILE A 232 2.89 -30.44 28.85
C ILE A 232 2.86 -30.98 27.42
N ILE A 233 3.93 -30.76 26.67
CA ILE A 233 4.06 -31.20 25.29
C ILE A 233 5.22 -32.19 25.19
N PRO A 234 5.00 -33.39 24.64
CA PRO A 234 6.08 -34.34 24.42
C PRO A 234 7.15 -33.74 23.51
N PHE A 235 8.43 -33.87 23.87
CA PHE A 235 9.56 -33.39 23.08
C PHE A 235 9.54 -33.91 21.64
N THR A 236 9.10 -35.15 21.44
CA THR A 236 9.04 -35.83 20.16
C THR A 236 7.91 -35.35 19.23
N SER A 237 6.92 -34.61 19.76
CA SER A 237 5.77 -34.13 18.98
C SER A 237 5.93 -32.69 18.50
N THR A 238 6.95 -31.98 18.96
CA THR A 238 7.12 -30.56 18.69
C THR A 238 8.00 -30.33 17.48
N ARG A 239 7.41 -29.77 16.42
CA ARG A 239 8.14 -29.41 15.19
C ARG A 239 9.03 -28.18 15.35
N ARG A 240 8.74 -27.32 16.33
CA ARG A 240 9.42 -26.04 16.55
C ARG A 240 9.34 -25.60 18.00
N TRP A 241 10.49 -25.32 18.62
CA TRP A 241 10.63 -24.87 20.02
C TRP A 241 10.39 -23.36 20.18
N GLU A 242 9.22 -22.88 19.80
CA GLU A 242 8.79 -21.50 20.02
C GLU A 242 7.42 -21.52 20.69
N VAL A 243 7.31 -20.89 21.86
CA VAL A 243 6.07 -20.88 22.65
C VAL A 243 4.87 -20.41 21.83
N GLY A 244 5.05 -19.36 21.02
CA GLY A 244 3.99 -18.84 20.15
C GLY A 244 3.54 -19.82 19.05
N TYR A 245 4.42 -20.71 18.59
CA TYR A 245 4.09 -21.78 17.66
C TYR A 245 3.35 -22.92 18.39
N ILE A 246 3.92 -23.40 19.48
CA ILE A 246 3.40 -24.50 20.30
C ILE A 246 1.95 -24.23 20.72
N LEU A 247 1.65 -23.02 21.21
CA LEU A 247 0.30 -22.62 21.63
C LEU A 247 -0.73 -22.61 20.47
N LYS A 248 -0.27 -22.59 19.23
CA LYS A 248 -1.13 -22.54 18.04
C LYS A 248 -1.13 -23.84 17.23
N GLU A 249 -0.18 -24.75 17.48
CA GLU A 249 0.00 -25.98 16.67
C GLU A 249 -1.27 -26.84 16.63
N GLY A 250 -2.01 -26.94 17.73
CA GLY A 250 -3.28 -27.66 17.77
C GLY A 250 -4.35 -27.15 16.80
N ARG A 251 -4.21 -25.92 16.29
CA ARG A 251 -5.09 -25.40 15.23
C ARG A 251 -4.86 -26.11 13.90
N LEU A 252 -3.63 -26.57 13.64
CA LEU A 252 -3.29 -27.30 12.40
C LEU A 252 -4.01 -28.65 12.34
N ASP A 253 -4.16 -29.33 13.48
CA ASP A 253 -4.89 -30.61 13.54
C ASP A 253 -6.36 -30.44 13.17
N ASN A 254 -6.99 -29.35 13.62
CA ASN A 254 -8.36 -29.00 13.23
C ASN A 254 -8.46 -28.70 11.72
N VAL A 255 -7.47 -28.00 11.15
CA VAL A 255 -7.42 -27.72 9.71
C VAL A 255 -7.26 -29.03 8.94
N TYR A 256 -6.30 -29.88 9.30
CA TYR A 256 -6.02 -31.12 8.58
C TYR A 256 -7.13 -32.13 8.71
N GLY A 257 -7.78 -32.21 9.89
CA GLY A 257 -8.93 -33.07 10.12
C GLY A 257 -10.20 -32.66 9.37
N SER A 258 -10.26 -31.45 8.85
CA SER A 258 -11.41 -30.95 8.08
C SER A 258 -11.37 -31.25 6.58
N PHE A 259 -10.27 -31.77 6.05
CA PHE A 259 -10.12 -31.99 4.61
C PHE A 259 -11.03 -33.12 4.09
N LYS A 260 -11.76 -32.84 3.02
CA LYS A 260 -12.64 -33.80 2.35
C LYS A 260 -11.93 -34.71 1.36
N TYR A 261 -10.75 -34.28 0.89
CA TYR A 261 -9.94 -35.00 -0.08
C TYR A 261 -8.59 -35.36 0.52
N LYS A 262 -7.90 -36.27 -0.15
CA LYS A 262 -6.50 -36.56 0.17
C LYS A 262 -5.70 -35.27 0.14
N ASN A 263 -4.94 -35.02 1.20
CA ASN A 263 -4.13 -33.83 1.27
C ASN A 263 -2.67 -34.12 0.97
N TYR A 264 -2.02 -33.09 0.44
CA TYR A 264 -0.60 -33.10 0.13
C TYR A 264 0.04 -31.83 0.69
N SER A 265 1.30 -31.92 1.06
CA SER A 265 2.08 -30.71 1.35
C SER A 265 2.49 -30.04 0.04
N ILE A 266 2.79 -28.76 0.09
CA ILE A 266 3.34 -28.04 -1.08
C ILE A 266 4.63 -28.69 -1.56
N ASN A 267 5.44 -29.26 -0.65
CA ASN A 267 6.64 -30.02 -1.01
C ASN A 267 6.34 -31.30 -1.79
N ASP A 268 5.22 -31.97 -1.51
CA ASP A 268 4.81 -33.19 -2.24
C ASP A 268 4.35 -32.88 -3.67
N LEU A 269 3.91 -31.65 -3.92
CA LEU A 269 3.30 -31.20 -5.19
C LEU A 269 4.26 -30.46 -6.10
N GLN A 270 5.34 -29.91 -5.54
CA GLN A 270 6.29 -29.12 -6.31
C GLN A 270 7.24 -29.99 -7.12
N THR A 271 7.56 -29.55 -8.31
CA THR A 271 8.66 -30.07 -9.14
C THR A 271 9.92 -29.23 -9.01
N GLU A 272 9.75 -27.94 -8.70
CA GLU A 272 10.84 -26.99 -8.54
C GLU A 272 10.41 -25.87 -7.60
N SER A 273 11.34 -25.42 -6.73
CA SER A 273 11.18 -24.15 -5.98
C SER A 273 12.49 -23.36 -6.00
N LEU A 274 12.36 -22.04 -6.14
CA LEU A 274 13.53 -21.16 -6.24
C LEU A 274 13.25 -19.78 -5.69
N PHE A 275 14.23 -19.24 -4.92
CA PHE A 275 14.22 -17.85 -4.50
C PHE A 275 14.54 -16.91 -5.67
N GLY A 276 13.92 -15.75 -5.69
CA GLY A 276 14.22 -14.73 -6.66
C GLY A 276 15.56 -14.02 -6.42
N LEU A 277 15.87 -13.09 -7.29
CA LEU A 277 17.15 -12.37 -7.33
C LEU A 277 17.27 -11.31 -6.24
N SER A 278 18.45 -11.23 -5.62
CA SER A 278 18.80 -10.17 -4.66
C SER A 278 19.63 -9.08 -5.34
N VAL A 279 19.02 -8.38 -6.30
CA VAL A 279 19.68 -7.35 -7.12
C VAL A 279 18.89 -6.05 -7.02
N LYS A 280 19.60 -4.92 -7.02
CA LYS A 280 18.98 -3.59 -7.02
C LYS A 280 18.34 -3.31 -8.38
N ALA A 281 17.02 -3.12 -8.39
CA ALA A 281 16.25 -2.80 -9.59
C ALA A 281 15.99 -1.29 -9.73
N SER A 282 15.96 -0.79 -10.97
CA SER A 282 15.69 0.61 -11.34
C SER A 282 14.19 0.85 -11.55
N LEU A 283 13.72 2.07 -11.28
CA LEU A 283 12.38 2.51 -11.68
C LEU A 283 12.28 2.82 -13.18
N THR A 284 13.41 3.13 -13.82
CA THR A 284 13.44 3.52 -15.23
C THR A 284 13.87 2.32 -16.06
N GLN A 285 13.06 1.98 -17.05
CA GLN A 285 13.39 0.98 -18.06
C GLN A 285 14.43 1.53 -19.05
N LYS A 286 15.45 0.74 -19.36
CA LYS A 286 16.44 1.01 -20.40
C LYS A 286 16.52 -0.18 -21.35
N LYS A 287 17.15 0.01 -22.53
CA LYS A 287 17.37 -1.07 -23.51
C LYS A 287 18.14 -2.22 -22.85
N GLY A 288 17.69 -3.44 -23.04
CA GLY A 288 18.30 -4.64 -22.46
C GLY A 288 17.88 -4.95 -21.02
N MET A 289 16.95 -4.18 -20.44
CA MET A 289 16.38 -4.47 -19.13
C MET A 289 15.06 -5.22 -19.23
N ILE A 290 14.84 -6.12 -18.28
CA ILE A 290 13.59 -6.87 -18.10
C ILE A 290 12.88 -6.44 -16.81
N PRO A 291 11.55 -6.55 -16.75
CA PRO A 291 10.79 -6.26 -15.55
C PRO A 291 11.00 -7.30 -14.45
N VAL A 292 10.96 -6.81 -13.19
CA VAL A 292 11.16 -7.59 -11.97
C VAL A 292 9.92 -7.52 -11.12
N LEU A 293 9.29 -8.65 -10.88
CA LEU A 293 8.19 -8.76 -9.93
C LEU A 293 8.72 -8.73 -8.48
N ARG A 294 8.06 -7.95 -7.65
CA ARG A 294 8.38 -7.79 -6.23
C ARG A 294 7.15 -8.15 -5.39
N MET A 295 7.31 -8.24 -4.07
CA MET A 295 6.20 -8.50 -3.15
C MET A 295 5.04 -7.50 -3.29
N SER A 296 5.30 -6.26 -3.74
CA SER A 296 4.27 -5.25 -4.00
C SER A 296 3.44 -5.55 -5.26
N ASN A 297 3.94 -6.37 -6.15
CA ASN A 297 3.24 -6.77 -7.36
C ASN A 297 2.32 -7.99 -7.16
N VAL A 298 2.36 -8.64 -5.99
CA VAL A 298 1.45 -9.74 -5.64
C VAL A 298 0.28 -9.16 -4.84
N VAL A 299 -0.89 -9.08 -5.44
CA VAL A 299 -2.08 -8.41 -4.88
C VAL A 299 -3.31 -9.28 -5.10
N ASN A 300 -3.95 -9.70 -4.01
CA ASN A 300 -5.24 -10.42 -4.04
C ASN A 300 -5.31 -11.62 -5.01
N GLY A 301 -4.23 -12.42 -5.03
CA GLY A 301 -4.16 -13.60 -5.89
C GLY A 301 -3.74 -13.32 -7.34
N GLU A 302 -3.38 -12.09 -7.67
CA GLU A 302 -3.00 -11.66 -9.02
C GLU A 302 -1.68 -10.91 -9.04
N ILE A 303 -1.10 -10.77 -10.23
CA ILE A 303 0.08 -9.93 -10.46
C ILE A 303 -0.36 -8.55 -10.91
N ASP A 304 -0.02 -7.54 -10.11
CA ASP A 304 -0.19 -6.12 -10.49
C ASP A 304 1.04 -5.65 -11.27
N TYR A 305 0.82 -5.33 -12.53
CA TYR A 305 1.84 -4.83 -13.45
C TYR A 305 1.95 -3.29 -13.50
N SER A 306 1.19 -2.56 -12.70
CA SER A 306 1.11 -1.08 -12.74
C SER A 306 2.41 -0.39 -12.34
N GLU A 307 3.15 -0.95 -11.37
CA GLU A 307 4.41 -0.37 -10.85
C GLU A 307 5.56 -1.38 -10.95
N LEU A 308 6.18 -1.48 -12.11
CA LEU A 308 7.30 -2.38 -12.34
C LEU A 308 8.64 -1.70 -12.03
N LYS A 309 9.61 -2.51 -11.61
CA LYS A 309 11.03 -2.17 -11.65
C LYS A 309 11.73 -3.03 -12.67
N TYR A 310 12.93 -2.62 -13.04
CA TYR A 310 13.68 -3.22 -14.14
C TYR A 310 15.10 -3.53 -13.70
N LEU A 311 15.67 -4.60 -14.24
CA LEU A 311 17.10 -4.93 -14.11
C LEU A 311 17.65 -5.44 -15.45
N PRO A 312 18.98 -5.35 -15.66
CA PRO A 312 19.62 -5.88 -16.85
C PRO A 312 19.36 -7.39 -16.98
N LEU A 313 19.04 -7.85 -18.20
CA LEU A 313 18.74 -9.27 -18.47
C LEU A 313 19.90 -10.18 -17.99
N GLU A 314 21.14 -9.74 -18.16
CA GLU A 314 22.34 -10.47 -17.71
C GLU A 314 22.39 -10.78 -16.21
N CYS A 315 21.60 -10.06 -15.39
CA CYS A 315 21.46 -10.37 -13.96
C CYS A 315 20.58 -11.59 -13.71
N ALA A 316 19.69 -11.92 -14.64
CA ALA A 316 18.72 -13.00 -14.51
C ALA A 316 19.13 -14.28 -15.27
N ILE A 317 20.15 -14.20 -16.11
CA ILE A 317 20.65 -15.33 -16.90
C ILE A 317 22.08 -15.67 -16.49
N THR A 318 22.42 -16.96 -16.54
CA THR A 318 23.77 -17.45 -16.32
C THR A 318 24.16 -18.41 -17.45
N ASP A 319 25.46 -18.54 -17.75
CA ASP A 319 25.94 -19.43 -18.83
C ASP A 319 25.54 -20.90 -18.62
N LYS A 320 25.39 -21.32 -17.36
CA LYS A 320 25.06 -22.72 -17.02
C LYS A 320 23.54 -22.96 -16.97
N GLU A 321 22.76 -21.97 -16.56
CA GLU A 321 21.31 -22.08 -16.34
C GLU A 321 20.62 -20.80 -16.84
N PRO A 322 20.47 -20.60 -18.15
CA PRO A 322 20.03 -19.34 -18.72
C PRO A 322 18.60 -18.95 -18.32
N ASP A 323 17.74 -19.93 -18.01
CA ASP A 323 16.34 -19.69 -17.68
C ASP A 323 16.01 -19.78 -16.20
N LYS A 324 17.00 -19.97 -15.34
CA LYS A 324 16.79 -20.31 -13.93
C LYS A 324 15.91 -19.33 -13.19
N TRP A 325 16.14 -18.03 -13.36
CA TRP A 325 15.39 -16.94 -12.71
C TRP A 325 14.38 -16.27 -13.62
N LEU A 326 14.17 -16.79 -14.84
CA LEU A 326 13.11 -16.32 -15.70
C LEU A 326 11.78 -17.00 -15.34
N LEU A 327 10.71 -16.20 -15.35
CA LEU A 327 9.36 -16.70 -15.12
C LEU A 327 8.81 -17.35 -16.39
N ARG A 328 8.04 -18.42 -16.19
CA ARG A 328 7.27 -19.10 -17.22
C ARG A 328 5.79 -19.01 -16.89
N ASP A 329 4.96 -19.13 -17.88
CA ASP A 329 3.52 -19.24 -17.67
C ASP A 329 3.19 -20.32 -16.63
N SER A 330 2.21 -20.05 -15.77
CA SER A 330 1.80 -20.90 -14.67
C SER A 330 2.82 -21.04 -13.51
N ASP A 331 3.89 -20.24 -13.47
CA ASP A 331 4.76 -20.16 -12.29
C ASP A 331 3.97 -19.56 -11.11
N PHE A 332 3.98 -20.25 -9.97
CA PHE A 332 3.34 -19.79 -8.73
C PHE A 332 4.34 -19.00 -7.89
N LEU A 333 4.01 -17.76 -7.58
CA LEU A 333 4.83 -16.86 -6.78
C LEU A 333 4.22 -16.64 -5.41
N ILE A 334 5.02 -16.76 -4.35
CA ILE A 334 4.59 -16.49 -2.96
C ILE A 334 5.50 -15.48 -2.28
N THR A 335 4.91 -14.56 -1.52
CA THR A 335 5.64 -13.59 -0.70
C THR A 335 6.11 -14.23 0.61
N ARG A 336 7.44 -14.32 0.79
CA ARG A 336 8.04 -14.90 2.00
C ARG A 336 8.18 -13.93 3.17
N THR A 337 8.17 -12.64 2.89
CA THR A 337 8.43 -11.57 3.88
C THR A 337 7.47 -10.43 3.68
N ASN A 338 6.90 -9.89 4.76
CA ASN A 338 6.10 -8.68 4.71
C ASN A 338 6.12 -7.92 6.04
N GLY A 339 5.93 -6.61 5.99
CA GLY A 339 5.78 -5.77 7.18
C GLY A 339 4.46 -5.98 7.93
N SER A 340 3.44 -6.52 7.26
CA SER A 340 2.14 -6.87 7.86
C SER A 340 2.00 -8.38 8.00
N LYS A 341 1.42 -8.79 9.13
CA LYS A 341 1.10 -10.20 9.42
C LYS A 341 0.11 -10.80 8.42
N ASP A 342 -0.78 -10.00 7.86
CA ASP A 342 -1.85 -10.44 6.97
C ASP A 342 -1.42 -10.48 5.50
N LEU A 343 -0.25 -9.90 5.20
CA LEU A 343 0.30 -9.82 3.85
C LEU A 343 1.42 -10.83 3.56
N VAL A 344 1.99 -11.46 4.60
CA VAL A 344 2.96 -12.56 4.40
C VAL A 344 2.24 -13.78 3.86
N GLY A 345 2.87 -14.49 2.92
CA GLY A 345 2.28 -15.67 2.27
C GLY A 345 1.19 -15.32 1.24
N LYS A 346 1.08 -14.07 0.78
CA LYS A 346 0.31 -13.76 -0.43
C LYS A 346 0.95 -14.45 -1.62
N ALA A 347 0.10 -14.97 -2.50
CA ALA A 347 0.54 -15.68 -3.69
C ALA A 347 -0.19 -15.16 -4.94
N ALA A 348 0.35 -15.48 -6.10
CA ALA A 348 -0.28 -15.29 -7.40
C ALA A 348 0.34 -16.26 -8.42
N VAL A 349 -0.43 -16.63 -9.43
CA VAL A 349 0.07 -17.33 -10.61
C VAL A 349 0.51 -16.31 -11.65
N PHE A 350 1.66 -16.54 -12.25
CA PHE A 350 2.20 -15.68 -13.29
C PHE A 350 1.68 -16.11 -14.66
N HIS A 351 1.08 -15.17 -15.39
CA HIS A 351 0.60 -15.36 -16.76
C HIS A 351 1.13 -14.24 -17.63
N SER A 352 2.14 -14.53 -18.43
CA SER A 352 2.63 -13.62 -19.47
C SER A 352 3.49 -14.37 -20.48
N LYS A 353 3.50 -13.90 -21.72
CA LYS A 353 4.43 -14.34 -22.78
C LYS A 353 5.73 -13.54 -22.80
N ASP A 354 5.77 -12.42 -22.09
CA ASP A 354 6.94 -11.57 -22.01
C ASP A 354 7.95 -12.10 -20.98
N VAL A 355 9.19 -11.67 -21.11
CA VAL A 355 10.29 -12.09 -20.25
C VAL A 355 10.27 -11.30 -18.96
N TYR A 356 10.04 -11.99 -17.84
CA TYR A 356 10.05 -11.44 -16.49
C TYR A 356 10.99 -12.19 -15.58
N THR A 357 11.44 -11.53 -14.52
CA THR A 357 12.09 -12.14 -13.38
C THR A 357 11.45 -11.67 -12.07
N TYR A 358 11.93 -12.13 -10.92
CA TYR A 358 11.36 -11.83 -9.62
C TYR A 358 12.42 -11.62 -8.54
N ALA A 359 12.08 -10.81 -7.54
CA ALA A 359 12.99 -10.43 -6.46
C ALA A 359 13.01 -11.48 -5.33
N SER A 360 14.07 -11.49 -4.53
CA SER A 360 14.36 -12.47 -3.45
C SER A 360 13.32 -12.51 -2.31
N TYR A 361 12.43 -11.55 -2.24
CA TYR A 361 11.28 -11.59 -1.32
C TYR A 361 10.13 -12.48 -1.80
N LEU A 362 10.23 -13.00 -3.03
CA LEU A 362 9.34 -13.99 -3.60
C LEU A 362 10.06 -15.33 -3.72
N ILE A 363 9.30 -16.41 -3.56
CA ILE A 363 9.71 -17.76 -3.93
C ILE A 363 8.80 -18.21 -5.05
N ARG A 364 9.39 -18.75 -6.12
CA ARG A 364 8.66 -19.39 -7.21
C ARG A 364 8.54 -20.88 -6.93
N TYR A 365 7.35 -21.42 -7.18
CA TYR A 365 7.07 -22.85 -7.22
C TYR A 365 6.56 -23.24 -8.59
N ARG A 366 6.95 -24.41 -9.05
CA ARG A 366 6.38 -25.13 -10.19
C ARG A 366 5.78 -26.40 -9.66
N PHE A 367 4.57 -26.71 -10.07
CA PHE A 367 3.84 -27.87 -9.60
C PHE A 367 3.79 -28.97 -10.67
N ASP A 368 3.58 -30.23 -10.23
CA ASP A 368 3.18 -31.31 -11.11
C ASP A 368 1.71 -31.11 -11.51
N THR A 369 1.50 -30.58 -12.71
CA THR A 369 0.16 -30.26 -13.23
C THR A 369 -0.70 -31.48 -13.54
N SER A 370 -0.13 -32.70 -13.49
CA SER A 370 -0.92 -33.92 -13.52
C SER A 370 -1.62 -34.22 -12.19
N ILE A 371 -1.19 -33.57 -11.11
CA ILE A 371 -1.73 -33.73 -9.75
C ILE A 371 -2.49 -32.49 -9.29
N VAL A 372 -1.92 -31.29 -9.52
CA VAL A 372 -2.49 -30.06 -9.01
C VAL A 372 -2.31 -28.90 -9.99
N LEU A 373 -3.36 -28.10 -10.20
CA LEU A 373 -3.34 -26.90 -11.01
C LEU A 373 -2.83 -25.70 -10.19
N PRO A 374 -1.89 -24.88 -10.69
CA PRO A 374 -1.36 -23.73 -9.98
C PRO A 374 -2.44 -22.73 -9.55
N GLU A 375 -3.45 -22.49 -10.40
CA GLU A 375 -4.57 -21.59 -10.13
C GLU A 375 -5.43 -22.10 -8.96
N TYR A 376 -5.64 -23.42 -8.86
CA TYR A 376 -6.33 -24.03 -7.73
C TYR A 376 -5.57 -23.81 -6.43
N VAL A 377 -4.25 -24.04 -6.44
CA VAL A 377 -3.38 -23.75 -5.29
C VAL A 377 -3.49 -22.27 -4.89
N ASN A 378 -3.44 -21.37 -5.88
CA ASN A 378 -3.55 -19.94 -5.64
C ASN A 378 -4.87 -19.54 -4.96
N ILE A 379 -5.98 -20.10 -5.41
CA ILE A 379 -7.30 -19.87 -4.81
C ILE A 379 -7.29 -20.33 -3.35
N LEU A 380 -6.76 -21.53 -3.06
CA LEU A 380 -6.69 -22.04 -1.69
C LEU A 380 -5.79 -21.17 -0.79
N PHE A 381 -4.73 -20.57 -1.32
CA PHE A 381 -3.86 -19.66 -0.54
C PHE A 381 -4.57 -18.38 -0.09
N MET A 382 -5.67 -18.03 -0.71
CA MET A 382 -6.53 -16.92 -0.28
C MET A 382 -7.57 -17.33 0.76
N THR A 383 -7.94 -18.62 0.83
CA THR A 383 -8.96 -19.11 1.78
C THR A 383 -8.45 -19.13 3.22
N PRO A 384 -9.35 -19.04 4.21
CA PRO A 384 -9.01 -19.26 5.62
C PRO A 384 -8.27 -20.57 5.88
N LEU A 385 -8.54 -21.62 5.12
CA LEU A 385 -7.89 -22.93 5.23
C LEU A 385 -6.35 -22.86 5.19
N VAL A 386 -5.80 -22.10 4.27
CA VAL A 386 -4.35 -21.91 4.14
C VAL A 386 -3.88 -20.72 4.97
N ARG A 387 -4.69 -19.66 5.08
CA ARG A 387 -4.33 -18.48 5.90
C ARG A 387 -4.14 -18.82 7.37
N GLU A 388 -4.92 -19.75 7.93
CA GLU A 388 -4.73 -20.25 9.31
C GLU A 388 -3.39 -20.97 9.46
N GLN A 389 -3.00 -21.82 8.51
CA GLN A 389 -1.70 -22.48 8.54
C GLN A 389 -0.55 -21.47 8.50
N ILE A 390 -0.65 -20.47 7.60
CA ILE A 390 0.32 -19.37 7.52
C ILE A 390 0.38 -18.60 8.85
N ALA A 391 -0.76 -18.34 9.48
CA ALA A 391 -0.82 -17.63 10.76
C ALA A 391 -0.15 -18.38 11.91
N VAL A 392 -0.15 -19.71 11.88
CA VAL A 392 0.58 -20.55 12.82
C VAL A 392 2.07 -20.58 12.50
N MET A 393 2.43 -20.76 11.23
CA MET A 393 3.81 -21.02 10.82
C MET A 393 4.69 -19.76 10.74
N ARG A 394 4.11 -18.59 10.42
CA ARG A 394 4.88 -17.34 10.26
C ARG A 394 5.67 -16.96 11.51
N ARG A 395 6.87 -16.42 11.29
CA ARG A 395 7.76 -15.88 12.34
C ARG A 395 7.74 -14.37 12.32
N GLN A 396 7.89 -13.78 13.50
CA GLN A 396 8.11 -12.35 13.64
C GLN A 396 9.56 -12.09 14.04
N GLY A 397 10.27 -11.28 13.25
CA GLY A 397 11.64 -10.89 13.51
C GLY A 397 12.03 -9.62 12.77
N GLY A 398 12.83 -8.75 13.40
CA GLY A 398 13.27 -7.50 12.76
C GLY A 398 12.13 -6.58 12.32
N GLY A 399 10.97 -6.68 12.97
CA GLY A 399 9.78 -5.93 12.63
C GLY A 399 9.08 -6.38 11.33
N GLN A 400 9.40 -7.56 10.83
CA GLN A 400 8.75 -8.18 9.66
C GLN A 400 8.20 -9.55 10.06
N TYR A 401 7.22 -10.01 9.28
CA TYR A 401 6.71 -11.38 9.31
C TYR A 401 7.35 -12.15 8.17
N ASN A 402 7.81 -13.36 8.48
CA ASN A 402 8.57 -14.20 7.55
C ASN A 402 8.03 -15.62 7.53
N LEU A 403 8.11 -16.24 6.35
CA LEU A 403 7.98 -17.67 6.12
C LEU A 403 9.23 -18.15 5.40
N ASN A 404 9.84 -19.22 5.84
CA ASN A 404 10.93 -19.87 5.10
C ASN A 404 10.36 -20.90 4.11
N SER A 405 11.22 -21.46 3.25
CA SER A 405 10.82 -22.46 2.25
C SER A 405 10.23 -23.72 2.89
N ASP A 406 10.77 -24.15 4.04
CA ASP A 406 10.30 -25.35 4.71
C ASP A 406 8.90 -25.16 5.31
N GLU A 407 8.63 -23.96 5.86
CA GLU A 407 7.32 -23.59 6.40
C GLU A 407 6.27 -23.50 5.27
N ILE A 408 6.64 -22.88 4.14
CA ILE A 408 5.76 -22.85 2.96
C ILE A 408 5.55 -24.26 2.41
N GLY A 409 6.63 -25.02 2.28
CA GLY A 409 6.59 -26.40 1.79
C GLY A 409 5.76 -27.34 2.66
N ALA A 410 5.64 -27.05 3.97
CA ALA A 410 4.86 -27.83 4.92
C ALA A 410 3.36 -27.50 4.92
N ILE A 411 2.93 -26.43 4.25
CA ILE A 411 1.50 -26.10 4.09
C ILE A 411 0.82 -27.25 3.37
N ARG A 412 -0.30 -27.72 3.92
CA ARG A 412 -1.07 -28.82 3.36
C ARG A 412 -2.37 -28.34 2.75
N ILE A 413 -2.71 -28.90 1.61
CA ILE A 413 -3.96 -28.59 0.91
C ILE A 413 -4.68 -29.89 0.50
N PRO A 414 -6.02 -29.93 0.52
CA PRO A 414 -6.78 -31.01 -0.08
C PRO A 414 -6.67 -30.94 -1.61
N VAL A 415 -6.49 -32.08 -2.26
CA VAL A 415 -6.31 -32.15 -3.71
C VAL A 415 -7.39 -33.07 -4.32
N PRO A 416 -8.50 -32.50 -4.80
CA PRO A 416 -9.49 -33.25 -5.57
C PRO A 416 -8.96 -33.64 -6.95
N PRO A 417 -9.66 -34.51 -7.69
CA PRO A 417 -9.31 -34.80 -9.10
C PRO A 417 -9.24 -33.54 -9.96
N ILE A 418 -8.40 -33.53 -11.00
CA ILE A 418 -8.19 -32.36 -11.88
C ILE A 418 -9.49 -31.75 -12.41
N PRO A 419 -10.51 -32.52 -12.86
CA PRO A 419 -11.78 -31.91 -13.32
C PRO A 419 -12.50 -31.11 -12.23
N GLU A 420 -12.43 -31.53 -10.97
CA GLU A 420 -13.02 -30.81 -9.84
C GLU A 420 -12.22 -29.54 -9.49
N GLN A 421 -10.88 -29.62 -9.58
CA GLN A 421 -10.03 -28.44 -9.44
C GLN A 421 -10.38 -27.40 -10.52
N GLN A 422 -10.56 -27.84 -11.78
CA GLN A 422 -10.94 -26.95 -12.88
C GLN A 422 -12.33 -26.32 -12.64
N ALA A 423 -13.29 -27.09 -12.16
CA ALA A 423 -14.62 -26.57 -11.83
C ALA A 423 -14.55 -25.48 -10.73
N ILE A 424 -13.71 -25.65 -9.73
CA ILE A 424 -13.45 -24.65 -8.68
C ILE A 424 -12.80 -23.40 -9.27
N ILE A 425 -11.84 -23.55 -10.16
CA ILE A 425 -11.16 -22.44 -10.85
C ILE A 425 -12.17 -21.67 -11.70
N ASP A 426 -12.96 -22.35 -12.50
CA ASP A 426 -13.99 -21.73 -13.37
C ASP A 426 -15.03 -20.98 -12.54
N LYS A 427 -15.49 -21.59 -11.45
CA LYS A 427 -16.40 -20.95 -10.47
C LYS A 427 -15.79 -19.68 -9.88
N TYR A 428 -14.54 -19.74 -9.45
CA TYR A 428 -13.84 -18.60 -8.86
C TYR A 428 -13.77 -17.43 -9.85
N TYR A 429 -13.24 -17.65 -11.05
CA TYR A 429 -13.04 -16.57 -12.02
C TYR A 429 -14.38 -16.02 -12.56
N SER A 430 -15.35 -16.87 -12.85
CA SER A 430 -16.67 -16.40 -13.32
C SER A 430 -17.42 -15.60 -12.25
N THR A 431 -17.20 -15.89 -10.98
CA THR A 431 -17.87 -15.19 -9.88
C THR A 431 -17.10 -13.94 -9.42
N LYS A 432 -15.78 -13.95 -9.51
CA LYS A 432 -14.90 -12.85 -9.11
C LYS A 432 -15.23 -11.53 -9.81
N ASP A 433 -15.66 -11.55 -11.05
CA ASP A 433 -16.05 -10.36 -11.80
C ASP A 433 -17.17 -9.57 -11.10
N GLY A 434 -18.01 -10.24 -10.33
CA GLY A 434 -19.00 -9.59 -9.46
C GLY A 434 -18.38 -8.68 -8.41
N SER A 435 -17.24 -9.07 -7.80
CA SER A 435 -16.54 -8.23 -6.82
C SER A 435 -15.82 -7.05 -7.47
N ASN A 436 -15.29 -7.25 -8.68
CA ASN A 436 -14.60 -6.19 -9.43
C ASN A 436 -15.55 -5.02 -9.71
N THR A 437 -16.82 -5.28 -9.99
CA THR A 437 -17.84 -4.24 -10.19
C THR A 437 -17.92 -3.28 -8.99
N TYR A 438 -17.80 -3.79 -7.76
CA TYR A 438 -17.81 -2.93 -6.56
C TYR A 438 -16.53 -2.11 -6.43
N TYR A 439 -15.36 -2.67 -6.74
CA TYR A 439 -14.09 -1.95 -6.67
C TYR A 439 -14.00 -0.89 -7.77
N ASP A 440 -14.43 -1.18 -8.98
CA ASP A 440 -14.50 -0.20 -10.10
C ASP A 440 -15.43 0.95 -9.73
N LYS A 441 -16.60 0.64 -9.17
CA LYS A 441 -17.55 1.66 -8.68
C LYS A 441 -16.95 2.53 -7.59
N ALA A 442 -16.23 1.93 -6.64
CA ALA A 442 -15.54 2.67 -5.59
C ALA A 442 -14.45 3.59 -6.15
N HIS A 443 -13.72 3.13 -7.15
CA HIS A 443 -12.71 3.94 -7.84
C HIS A 443 -13.35 5.13 -8.56
N GLU A 444 -14.39 4.90 -9.36
CA GLU A 444 -15.15 5.96 -10.04
C GLU A 444 -15.69 7.01 -9.04
N LEU A 445 -16.24 6.56 -7.91
CA LEU A 445 -16.77 7.45 -6.89
C LEU A 445 -15.66 8.31 -6.26
N ARG A 446 -14.47 7.76 -6.01
CA ARG A 446 -13.33 8.52 -5.49
C ARG A 446 -12.81 9.56 -6.49
N GLU A 447 -12.70 9.19 -7.76
CA GLU A 447 -12.34 10.14 -8.83
C GLU A 447 -13.39 11.23 -8.98
N LYS A 448 -14.67 10.86 -8.95
CA LYS A 448 -15.78 11.81 -8.98
C LYS A 448 -15.74 12.76 -7.79
N ALA A 449 -15.55 12.26 -6.58
CA ALA A 449 -15.46 13.10 -5.38
C ALA A 449 -14.35 14.15 -5.50
N ALA A 450 -13.15 13.72 -5.95
CA ALA A 450 -12.02 14.62 -6.17
C ALA A 450 -12.30 15.65 -7.27
N SER A 451 -12.86 15.21 -8.41
CA SER A 451 -13.20 16.08 -9.53
C SER A 451 -14.30 17.10 -9.16
N ASP A 452 -15.36 16.67 -8.47
CA ASP A 452 -16.46 17.53 -8.08
C ASP A 452 -16.02 18.54 -7.00
N PHE A 453 -15.14 18.12 -6.06
CA PHE A 453 -14.51 19.02 -5.11
C PHE A 453 -13.71 20.10 -5.85
N GLU A 454 -12.81 19.71 -6.76
CA GLU A 454 -11.99 20.66 -7.51
C GLU A 454 -12.81 21.59 -8.40
N LYS A 455 -13.82 21.08 -9.10
CA LYS A 455 -14.73 21.91 -9.93
C LYS A 455 -15.45 22.97 -9.08
N ARG A 456 -15.84 22.60 -7.87
CA ARG A 456 -16.61 23.51 -6.99
C ARG A 456 -15.77 24.62 -6.40
N ILE A 457 -14.47 24.40 -6.21
CA ILE A 457 -13.57 25.38 -5.56
C ILE A 457 -12.72 26.16 -6.56
N PHE A 458 -12.48 25.60 -7.77
CA PHE A 458 -11.64 26.20 -8.81
C PHE A 458 -12.41 26.49 -10.11
N SER A 459 -13.68 26.84 -10.01
CA SER A 459 -14.54 27.20 -11.14
C SER A 459 -14.46 28.67 -11.46
#